data_44298d124e149786804e7252f5210757
#
_entry.id   44298d124e149786804e7252f5210757
#
_cell.length_a   1.000
_cell.length_b   1.000
_cell.length_c   1.000
_cell.angle_alpha   90.00
_cell.angle_beta   90.00
_cell.angle_gamma   90.00
#
_symmetry.space_group_name_H-M   'P 1'
#
loop_
_entity.id
_entity.type
_entity.pdbx_description
1 polymer ?
#
loop_
_entity_poly.entity_id
_entity_poly.type
_entity_poly.pdbx_seq_one_letter_code
_entity_poly.pdbx_strand_id
1 'polypeptide(L)'
;SRGLGDVYKRQNIGYVETHGRAGTEAVLAGLPVIPRRKIFYKGKELEEMDLDTIIRIHPEIVIVDELAHTNVEGSRNEKRWQDVMDLLDEGINVISAVNIQHIESINEEVQGISGIEVKERIPDSVLEEADEVVNIDLTAEELITRLKAGKIYRPDKVAIALNNFFKTENILQLRELALKEVALRVEKKVENEVVVSSVGVRHEKFMACISSHEKTPRRIIRKAARLATRYNTSFVALYVQTPRESADRITLANQRHLLNHFKLVTELGGEVMQVQSKDVLGSIVTACREKQITTVCMGSPSFALPQSLFMVLKYRKFVNELAQANIDLIILA
;
A
#
# COMPACT_ATOMS: atom_id res chain seq x y z
N SER A 1 1.34 23.58 -11.81
CA SER A 1 0.01 23.77 -11.24
C SER A 1 -0.86 24.78 -12.02
N ARG A 2 -1.03 24.60 -13.35
CA ARG A 2 -1.97 25.39 -14.17
C ARG A 2 -3.20 24.56 -14.54
N GLY A 3 -3.84 23.90 -13.60
CA GLY A 3 -4.97 23.03 -13.93
C GLY A 3 -6.01 22.80 -12.85
N LEU A 4 -5.75 23.20 -11.62
CA LEU A 4 -6.70 23.02 -10.49
C LEU A 4 -7.38 24.31 -10.06
N GLY A 5 -7.27 25.37 -10.83
CA GLY A 5 -7.90 26.65 -10.55
C GLY A 5 -9.25 26.75 -11.22
N ASP A 6 -10.27 26.19 -10.64
CA ASP A 6 -11.62 26.65 -10.92
C ASP A 6 -11.74 28.06 -10.36
N VAL A 7 -11.82 29.05 -11.24
CA VAL A 7 -11.78 30.51 -10.96
C VAL A 7 -12.90 30.97 -9.98
N TYR A 8 -13.80 30.05 -9.60
CA TYR A 8 -15.00 30.34 -8.80
C TYR A 8 -14.97 29.81 -7.38
N LYS A 9 -13.92 29.04 -6.98
CA LYS A 9 -13.85 28.49 -5.62
C LYS A 9 -13.10 29.43 -4.68
N ARG A 10 -13.65 29.69 -3.50
CA ARG A 10 -12.97 30.44 -2.43
C ARG A 10 -11.83 29.59 -1.87
N GLN A 11 -10.62 29.84 -2.36
CA GLN A 11 -9.43 29.18 -1.89
C GLN A 11 -8.73 30.03 -0.84
N ASN A 12 -8.40 29.44 0.31
CA ASN A 12 -7.67 30.10 1.38
C ASN A 12 -6.42 29.29 1.74
N ILE A 13 -5.39 29.99 2.17
CA ILE A 13 -4.21 29.34 2.77
C ILE A 13 -4.48 29.22 4.27
N GLY A 14 -4.59 27.97 4.75
CA GLY A 14 -4.67 27.67 6.17
C GLY A 14 -3.27 27.60 6.80
N TYR A 15 -2.35 26.91 6.14
CA TYR A 15 -0.96 26.84 6.55
C TYR A 15 -0.06 26.48 5.37
N VAL A 16 0.98 27.25 5.14
CA VAL A 16 2.08 26.90 4.20
C VAL A 16 3.39 27.37 4.81
N GLU A 17 4.38 26.49 4.87
CA GLU A 17 5.70 26.81 5.38
C GLU A 17 6.63 27.22 4.23
N THR A 18 7.02 28.48 4.20
CA THR A 18 7.90 29.01 3.14
C THR A 18 9.37 28.76 3.39
N HIS A 19 9.77 28.55 4.64
CA HIS A 19 11.18 28.49 5.07
C HIS A 19 12.02 29.69 4.58
N GLY A 20 11.38 30.85 4.32
CA GLY A 20 12.05 32.04 3.78
C GLY A 20 12.46 31.89 2.31
N ARG A 21 11.79 31.01 1.54
CA ARG A 21 12.05 30.79 0.11
C ARG A 21 11.30 31.84 -0.71
N ALA A 22 11.98 32.80 -1.29
CA ALA A 22 11.38 33.85 -2.11
C ALA A 22 10.47 33.33 -3.24
N GLY A 23 10.79 32.17 -3.83
CA GLY A 23 9.96 31.56 -4.85
C GLY A 23 8.62 31.04 -4.32
N THR A 24 8.57 30.50 -3.10
CA THR A 24 7.34 30.08 -2.43
C THR A 24 6.52 31.28 -2.01
N GLU A 25 7.16 32.29 -1.42
CA GLU A 25 6.51 33.54 -1.00
C GLU A 25 5.86 34.27 -2.19
N ALA A 26 6.54 34.32 -3.34
CA ALA A 26 6.01 34.93 -4.55
C ALA A 26 4.75 34.22 -5.08
N VAL A 27 4.65 32.91 -4.93
CA VAL A 27 3.47 32.11 -5.36
C VAL A 27 2.30 32.32 -4.40
N LEU A 28 2.57 32.57 -3.12
CA LEU A 28 1.55 32.85 -2.10
C LEU A 28 1.00 34.28 -2.22
N ALA A 29 1.74 35.21 -2.84
CA ALA A 29 1.32 36.57 -3.03
C ALA A 29 0.01 36.64 -3.84
N GLY A 30 -1.02 37.20 -3.24
CA GLY A 30 -2.35 37.37 -3.86
C GLY A 30 -3.38 36.27 -3.51
N LEU A 31 -2.99 35.24 -2.75
CA LEU A 31 -3.95 34.32 -2.18
C LEU A 31 -4.38 34.78 -0.78
N PRO A 32 -5.65 34.63 -0.40
CA PRO A 32 -6.10 34.99 0.94
C PRO A 32 -5.50 34.01 1.96
N VAL A 33 -4.73 34.52 2.91
CA VAL A 33 -4.08 33.78 3.98
C VAL A 33 -4.88 33.95 5.26
N ILE A 34 -5.22 32.84 5.92
CA ILE A 34 -5.81 32.87 7.26
C ILE A 34 -4.65 33.07 8.26
N PRO A 35 -4.72 34.08 9.14
CA PRO A 35 -3.67 34.33 10.11
C PRO A 35 -3.41 33.11 10.99
N ARG A 36 -2.14 32.83 11.26
CA ARG A 36 -1.74 31.76 12.18
C ARG A 36 -2.12 32.10 13.60
N ARG A 37 -2.51 31.07 14.38
CA ARG A 37 -2.75 31.22 15.82
C ARG A 37 -1.42 31.26 16.55
N LYS A 38 -1.27 32.20 17.47
CA LYS A 38 -0.11 32.33 18.33
C LYS A 38 -0.33 31.55 19.62
N ILE A 39 0.60 30.66 19.95
CA ILE A 39 0.59 29.84 21.15
C ILE A 39 1.84 30.14 21.97
N PHE A 40 1.66 30.47 23.24
CA PHE A 40 2.78 30.73 24.14
C PHE A 40 3.21 29.43 24.82
N TYR A 41 4.37 28.91 24.46
CA TYR A 41 4.87 27.65 24.97
C TYR A 41 6.32 27.78 25.45
N LYS A 42 6.57 27.40 26.73
CA LYS A 42 7.91 27.45 27.36
C LYS A 42 8.68 28.76 27.15
N GLY A 43 7.96 29.89 27.28
CA GLY A 43 8.57 31.23 27.17
C GLY A 43 8.81 31.71 25.74
N LYS A 44 8.31 31.00 24.72
CA LYS A 44 8.37 31.39 23.31
C LYS A 44 6.99 31.46 22.72
N GLU A 45 6.75 32.44 21.87
CA GLU A 45 5.58 32.52 21.02
C GLU A 45 5.83 31.66 19.78
N LEU A 46 4.97 30.67 19.55
CA LEU A 46 5.00 29.77 18.40
C LEU A 46 3.73 30.01 17.58
N GLU A 47 3.81 29.72 16.29
CA GLU A 47 2.70 29.92 15.38
C GLU A 47 2.20 28.58 14.84
N GLU A 48 0.88 28.36 14.92
CA GLU A 48 0.20 27.17 14.41
C GLU A 48 -0.96 27.54 13.48
N MET A 49 -1.45 26.58 12.73
CA MET A 49 -2.67 26.72 11.96
C MET A 49 -3.85 27.06 12.87
N ASP A 50 -4.64 28.07 12.51
CA ASP A 50 -5.86 28.42 13.25
C ASP A 50 -7.06 27.63 12.72
N LEU A 51 -7.17 26.38 13.16
CA LEU A 51 -8.23 25.45 12.78
C LEU A 51 -9.62 26.02 13.06
N ASP A 52 -9.83 26.62 14.24
CA ASP A 52 -11.13 27.16 14.64
C ASP A 52 -11.56 28.32 13.74
N THR A 53 -10.62 29.17 13.31
CA THR A 53 -10.89 30.23 12.37
C THR A 53 -11.17 29.72 10.97
N ILE A 54 -10.48 28.67 10.50
CA ILE A 54 -10.76 28.03 9.21
C ILE A 54 -12.18 27.46 9.19
N ILE A 55 -12.57 26.71 10.22
CA ILE A 55 -13.93 26.15 10.35
C ILE A 55 -14.99 27.25 10.34
N ARG A 56 -14.76 28.35 11.08
CA ARG A 56 -15.70 29.47 11.14
C ARG A 56 -15.85 30.23 9.80
N ILE A 57 -14.74 30.38 9.05
CA ILE A 57 -14.75 31.03 7.73
C ILE A 57 -15.41 30.13 6.69
N HIS A 58 -15.24 28.82 6.85
CA HIS A 58 -15.74 27.75 5.99
C HIS A 58 -15.42 28.02 4.51
N PRO A 59 -14.11 28.04 4.14
CA PRO A 59 -13.71 28.17 2.74
C PRO A 59 -14.12 26.94 1.94
N GLU A 60 -14.34 27.07 0.65
CA GLU A 60 -14.60 25.90 -0.22
C GLU A 60 -13.38 24.99 -0.33
N ILE A 61 -12.18 25.59 -0.33
CA ILE A 61 -10.91 24.87 -0.38
C ILE A 61 -9.91 25.55 0.56
N VAL A 62 -9.20 24.78 1.34
CA VAL A 62 -8.08 25.25 2.17
C VAL A 62 -6.79 24.51 1.83
N ILE A 63 -5.68 25.26 1.76
CA ILE A 63 -4.35 24.70 1.53
C ILE A 63 -3.66 24.53 2.88
N VAL A 64 -3.25 23.28 3.19
CA VAL A 64 -2.57 22.91 4.44
C VAL A 64 -1.31 22.13 4.11
N ASP A 65 -0.16 22.73 4.31
CA ASP A 65 1.17 22.11 4.12
C ASP A 65 1.64 21.37 5.37
N GLU A 66 2.70 20.58 5.23
CA GLU A 66 3.33 19.80 6.31
C GLU A 66 2.36 18.90 7.07
N LEU A 67 1.64 18.03 6.35
CA LEU A 67 0.61 17.13 6.90
C LEU A 67 1.06 16.28 8.09
N ALA A 68 2.33 15.93 8.18
CA ALA A 68 2.91 15.11 9.25
C ALA A 68 3.32 15.89 10.51
N HIS A 69 3.20 17.21 10.47
CA HIS A 69 3.63 18.08 11.57
C HIS A 69 2.99 17.72 12.91
N THR A 70 3.79 17.80 13.98
CA THR A 70 3.31 17.68 15.35
C THR A 70 2.99 19.06 15.87
N ASN A 71 1.72 19.33 16.11
CA ASN A 71 1.26 20.62 16.59
C ASN A 71 1.82 20.96 17.97
N VAL A 72 1.93 22.26 18.26
CA VAL A 72 2.40 22.75 19.57
C VAL A 72 1.42 22.33 20.66
N GLU A 73 1.95 21.94 21.82
CA GLU A 73 1.15 21.60 23.01
C GLU A 73 0.20 22.76 23.36
N GLY A 74 -1.08 22.44 23.52
CA GLY A 74 -2.18 23.40 23.67
C GLY A 74 -2.96 23.67 22.39
N SER A 75 -2.57 23.03 21.27
CA SER A 75 -3.40 22.94 20.06
C SER A 75 -4.59 22.00 20.31
N ARG A 76 -5.65 22.14 19.48
CA ARG A 76 -6.84 21.26 19.55
C ARG A 76 -6.49 19.79 19.30
N ASN A 77 -5.67 19.53 18.31
CA ASN A 77 -5.19 18.20 17.97
C ASN A 77 -3.66 18.10 18.12
N GLU A 78 -3.16 16.90 18.39
CA GLU A 78 -1.71 16.65 18.53
C GLU A 78 -0.99 16.71 17.16
N LYS A 79 -1.68 16.33 16.09
CA LYS A 79 -1.11 16.22 14.74
C LYS A 79 -1.90 17.02 13.73
N ARG A 80 -1.21 17.62 12.77
CA ARG A 80 -1.84 18.39 11.69
C ARG A 80 -2.75 17.55 10.81
N TRP A 81 -2.43 16.31 10.56
CA TRP A 81 -3.34 15.43 9.81
C TRP A 81 -4.70 15.25 10.52
N GLN A 82 -4.75 15.30 11.86
CA GLN A 82 -6.01 15.27 12.60
C GLN A 82 -6.81 16.57 12.39
N ASP A 83 -6.13 17.72 12.33
CA ASP A 83 -6.79 18.97 11.97
C ASP A 83 -7.37 18.90 10.56
N VAL A 84 -6.67 18.28 9.62
CA VAL A 84 -7.17 18.06 8.25
C VAL A 84 -8.41 17.17 8.25
N MET A 85 -8.43 16.10 9.06
CA MET A 85 -9.61 15.25 9.19
C MET A 85 -10.81 16.05 9.74
N ASP A 86 -10.62 16.88 10.77
CA ASP A 86 -11.65 17.74 11.30
C ASP A 86 -12.21 18.72 10.21
N LEU A 87 -11.33 19.23 9.33
CA LEU A 87 -11.77 20.11 8.23
C LEU A 87 -12.60 19.36 7.18
N LEU A 88 -12.22 18.10 6.87
CA LEU A 88 -12.97 17.25 5.95
C LEU A 88 -14.35 16.89 6.52
N ASP A 89 -14.42 16.59 7.82
CA ASP A 89 -15.68 16.29 8.53
C ASP A 89 -16.64 17.49 8.52
N GLU A 90 -16.10 18.72 8.53
CA GLU A 90 -16.89 19.95 8.37
C GLU A 90 -17.25 20.25 6.89
N GLY A 91 -16.89 19.37 5.96
CA GLY A 91 -17.21 19.54 4.53
C GLY A 91 -16.32 20.53 3.79
N ILE A 92 -15.16 20.88 4.33
CA ILE A 92 -14.18 21.78 3.71
C ILE A 92 -13.21 20.93 2.88
N ASN A 93 -13.05 21.24 1.59
CA ASN A 93 -12.06 20.56 0.76
C ASN A 93 -10.64 20.98 1.15
N VAL A 94 -9.73 20.01 1.25
CA VAL A 94 -8.33 20.27 1.65
C VAL A 94 -7.37 19.87 0.54
N ILE A 95 -6.42 20.75 0.22
CA ILE A 95 -5.23 20.42 -0.57
C ILE A 95 -4.05 20.39 0.39
N SER A 96 -3.43 19.22 0.54
CA SER A 96 -2.32 19.06 1.46
C SER A 96 -1.07 18.53 0.75
N ALA A 97 0.08 18.70 1.39
CA ALA A 97 1.35 18.16 0.92
C ALA A 97 2.03 17.31 2.00
N VAL A 98 2.60 16.20 1.57
CA VAL A 98 3.35 15.30 2.44
C VAL A 98 4.57 14.75 1.70
N ASN A 99 5.68 14.64 2.39
CA ASN A 99 6.84 13.93 1.87
C ASN A 99 6.72 12.44 2.17
N ILE A 100 7.14 11.60 1.23
CA ILE A 100 7.04 10.15 1.32
C ILE A 100 7.62 9.57 2.61
N GLN A 101 8.67 10.18 3.15
CA GLN A 101 9.34 9.74 4.38
C GLN A 101 8.44 9.76 5.63
N HIS A 102 7.30 10.46 5.59
CA HIS A 102 6.36 10.58 6.70
C HIS A 102 5.23 9.54 6.66
N ILE A 103 5.13 8.71 5.62
CA ILE A 103 4.12 7.65 5.51
C ILE A 103 4.54 6.47 6.39
N GLU A 104 3.65 6.02 7.27
CA GLU A 104 3.97 5.04 8.31
C GLU A 104 4.41 3.69 7.73
N SER A 105 3.68 3.13 6.75
CA SER A 105 3.96 1.81 6.17
C SER A 105 5.32 1.69 5.49
N ILE A 106 5.88 2.78 4.97
CA ILE A 106 7.15 2.77 4.23
C ILE A 106 8.30 3.46 4.97
N ASN A 107 8.06 3.91 6.20
CA ASN A 107 9.06 4.64 6.98
C ASN A 107 10.34 3.83 7.22
N GLU A 108 10.24 2.52 7.47
CA GLU A 108 11.40 1.64 7.64
C GLU A 108 12.22 1.49 6.36
N GLU A 109 11.57 1.40 5.19
CA GLU A 109 12.28 1.35 3.89
C GLU A 109 13.00 2.67 3.63
N VAL A 110 12.35 3.81 3.91
CA VAL A 110 12.95 5.14 3.80
C VAL A 110 14.15 5.29 4.73
N GLN A 111 14.06 4.80 5.97
CA GLN A 111 15.18 4.80 6.91
C GLN A 111 16.33 3.93 6.40
N GLY A 112 16.04 2.77 5.82
CA GLY A 112 17.03 1.88 5.20
C GLY A 112 17.79 2.55 4.05
N ILE A 113 17.09 3.34 3.22
CA ILE A 113 17.66 4.06 2.08
C ILE A 113 18.47 5.30 2.52
N SER A 114 17.88 6.12 3.39
CA SER A 114 18.41 7.43 3.75
C SER A 114 19.35 7.42 4.97
N GLY A 115 19.25 6.39 5.81
CA GLY A 115 19.91 6.32 7.11
C GLY A 115 19.34 7.29 8.17
N ILE A 116 18.19 7.93 7.88
CA ILE A 116 17.58 8.93 8.76
C ILE A 116 16.27 8.40 9.33
N GLU A 117 16.15 8.36 10.65
CA GLU A 117 14.90 8.06 11.34
C GLU A 117 13.97 9.27 11.30
N VAL A 118 12.79 9.11 10.72
CA VAL A 118 11.74 10.14 10.68
C VAL A 118 10.72 9.83 11.75
N LYS A 119 10.56 10.74 12.72
CA LYS A 119 9.66 10.58 13.88
C LYS A 119 8.24 11.04 13.59
N GLU A 120 8.09 12.08 12.78
CA GLU A 120 6.78 12.59 12.39
C GLU A 120 6.20 11.70 11.30
N ARG A 121 5.06 11.07 11.58
CA ARG A 121 4.42 10.10 10.69
C ARG A 121 2.95 10.40 10.54
N ILE A 122 2.41 10.02 9.39
CA ILE A 122 0.98 9.98 9.13
C ILE A 122 0.54 8.52 8.94
N PRO A 123 -0.60 8.12 9.51
CA PRO A 123 -1.19 6.81 9.24
C PRO A 123 -1.57 6.67 7.76
N ASP A 124 -1.48 5.48 7.23
CA ASP A 124 -1.86 5.19 5.83
C ASP A 124 -3.33 5.49 5.55
N SER A 125 -4.20 5.34 6.55
CA SER A 125 -5.63 5.68 6.48
C SER A 125 -5.87 7.13 6.06
N VAL A 126 -5.01 8.08 6.45
CA VAL A 126 -5.14 9.50 6.05
C VAL A 126 -4.99 9.67 4.53
N LEU A 127 -4.13 8.87 3.91
CA LEU A 127 -3.98 8.88 2.47
C LEU A 127 -5.09 8.07 1.77
N GLU A 128 -5.71 7.12 2.44
CA GLU A 128 -6.87 6.37 1.93
C GLU A 128 -8.13 7.24 1.84
N GLU A 129 -8.26 8.25 2.71
CA GLU A 129 -9.33 9.25 2.65
C GLU A 129 -9.15 10.29 1.52
N ALA A 130 -7.96 10.35 0.90
CA ALA A 130 -7.72 11.32 -0.17
C ALA A 130 -8.45 10.94 -1.46
N ASP A 131 -9.23 11.87 -2.02
CA ASP A 131 -9.89 11.69 -3.33
C ASP A 131 -8.87 11.58 -4.46
N GLU A 132 -7.78 12.32 -4.38
CA GLU A 132 -6.72 12.34 -5.37
C GLU A 132 -5.34 12.41 -4.71
N VAL A 133 -4.42 11.56 -5.16
CA VAL A 133 -3.02 11.58 -4.75
C VAL A 133 -2.14 11.85 -5.96
N VAL A 134 -1.43 12.97 -5.93
CA VAL A 134 -0.56 13.42 -7.04
C VAL A 134 0.90 13.34 -6.62
N ASN A 135 1.70 12.59 -7.39
CA ASN A 135 3.15 12.60 -7.20
C ASN A 135 3.78 13.79 -7.93
N ILE A 136 4.40 14.67 -7.16
CA ILE A 136 5.22 15.77 -7.71
C ILE A 136 6.62 15.23 -7.94
N ASP A 137 6.85 14.70 -9.13
CA ASP A 137 8.11 14.05 -9.50
C ASP A 137 9.14 15.05 -10.03
N LEU A 138 10.36 14.94 -9.53
CA LEU A 138 11.55 15.66 -10.01
C LEU A 138 12.67 14.67 -10.29
N THR A 139 13.43 14.91 -11.37
CA THR A 139 14.61 14.10 -11.62
C THR A 139 15.68 14.33 -10.54
N ALA A 140 16.54 13.33 -10.30
CA ALA A 140 17.63 13.45 -9.33
C ALA A 140 18.55 14.62 -9.68
N GLU A 141 18.84 14.83 -10.96
CA GLU A 141 19.67 15.94 -11.45
C GLU A 141 19.04 17.31 -11.16
N GLU A 142 17.73 17.45 -11.40
CA GLU A 142 17.01 18.68 -11.15
C GLU A 142 16.97 19.00 -9.64
N LEU A 143 16.72 17.99 -8.81
CA LEU A 143 16.69 18.13 -7.36
C LEU A 143 18.06 18.54 -6.82
N ILE A 144 19.15 17.91 -7.29
CA ILE A 144 20.54 18.25 -6.92
C ILE A 144 20.87 19.66 -7.39
N THR A 145 20.46 20.04 -8.58
CA THR A 145 20.68 21.40 -9.13
C THR A 145 19.96 22.46 -8.28
N ARG A 146 18.73 22.21 -7.88
CA ARG A 146 17.97 23.10 -6.97
C ARG A 146 18.63 23.19 -5.60
N LEU A 147 19.16 22.07 -5.09
CA LEU A 147 19.88 22.04 -3.82
C LEU A 147 21.16 22.88 -3.88
N LYS A 148 22.00 22.69 -4.92
CA LYS A 148 23.22 23.47 -5.14
C LYS A 148 22.96 24.97 -5.32
N ALA A 149 21.82 25.33 -5.94
CA ALA A 149 21.38 26.70 -6.10
C ALA A 149 20.80 27.34 -4.81
N GLY A 150 20.85 26.64 -3.67
CA GLY A 150 20.33 27.13 -2.39
C GLY A 150 18.82 27.25 -2.32
N LYS A 151 18.09 26.63 -3.27
CA LYS A 151 16.61 26.69 -3.34
C LYS A 151 15.90 25.72 -2.38
N ILE A 152 16.65 24.78 -1.77
CA ILE A 152 16.13 23.77 -0.83
C ILE A 152 16.64 24.04 0.58
N TYR A 153 17.96 24.18 0.73
CA TYR A 153 18.62 24.51 1.99
C TYR A 153 19.51 25.75 1.84
N ARG A 154 19.82 26.38 2.97
CA ARG A 154 20.80 27.45 3.00
C ARG A 154 22.18 26.94 2.54
N PRO A 155 23.00 27.80 1.92
CA PRO A 155 24.29 27.40 1.33
C PRO A 155 25.23 26.64 2.29
N ASP A 156 25.23 27.00 3.59
CA ASP A 156 26.01 26.37 4.64
C ASP A 156 25.65 24.90 4.89
N LYS A 157 24.40 24.48 4.59
CA LYS A 157 23.91 23.12 4.78
C LYS A 157 23.96 22.25 3.52
N VAL A 158 24.19 22.85 2.35
CA VAL A 158 24.16 22.16 1.06
C VAL A 158 25.19 21.02 0.98
N ALA A 159 26.44 21.28 1.40
CA ALA A 159 27.48 20.27 1.35
C ALA A 159 27.18 19.05 2.23
N ILE A 160 26.64 19.27 3.42
CA ILE A 160 26.26 18.19 4.35
C ILE A 160 25.09 17.40 3.76
N ALA A 161 24.10 18.07 3.18
CA ALA A 161 22.95 17.44 2.58
C ALA A 161 23.33 16.54 1.38
N LEU A 162 24.23 17.00 0.51
CA LEU A 162 24.73 16.23 -0.64
C LEU A 162 25.51 14.98 -0.24
N ASN A 163 26.24 15.03 0.88
CA ASN A 163 27.01 13.90 1.36
C ASN A 163 26.20 12.86 2.12
N ASN A 164 25.00 13.21 2.56
CA ASN A 164 24.13 12.34 3.36
C ASN A 164 22.87 11.93 2.58
N PHE A 165 21.79 12.66 2.73
CA PHE A 165 20.50 12.32 2.19
C PHE A 165 20.41 12.45 0.66
N PHE A 166 20.98 13.54 0.09
CA PHE A 166 20.84 13.87 -1.34
C PHE A 166 21.88 13.20 -2.24
N LYS A 167 22.23 11.95 -1.94
CA LYS A 167 22.98 11.11 -2.88
C LYS A 167 22.06 10.70 -4.02
N THR A 168 22.58 10.68 -5.25
CA THR A 168 21.79 10.29 -6.45
C THR A 168 21.10 8.95 -6.26
N GLU A 169 21.80 7.97 -5.68
CA GLU A 169 21.24 6.63 -5.43
C GLU A 169 20.04 6.67 -4.47
N ASN A 170 20.16 7.41 -3.36
CA ASN A 170 19.07 7.56 -2.38
C ASN A 170 17.86 8.24 -3.02
N ILE A 171 18.07 9.31 -3.81
CA ILE A 171 16.99 10.02 -4.51
C ILE A 171 16.27 9.10 -5.48
N LEU A 172 16.99 8.29 -6.26
CA LEU A 172 16.41 7.36 -7.22
C LEU A 172 15.57 6.29 -6.52
N GLN A 173 16.06 5.72 -5.42
CA GLN A 173 15.33 4.73 -4.62
C GLN A 173 14.08 5.33 -3.96
N LEU A 174 14.18 6.52 -3.36
CA LEU A 174 13.02 7.21 -2.78
C LEU A 174 11.98 7.59 -3.83
N ARG A 175 12.43 7.98 -5.04
CA ARG A 175 11.56 8.26 -6.17
C ARG A 175 10.83 7.00 -6.64
N GLU A 176 11.53 5.87 -6.78
CA GLU A 176 10.92 4.57 -7.10
C GLU A 176 9.88 4.17 -6.07
N LEU A 177 10.19 4.34 -4.79
CA LEU A 177 9.27 4.05 -3.69
C LEU A 177 8.02 4.94 -3.75
N ALA A 178 8.19 6.25 -4.03
CA ALA A 178 7.06 7.17 -4.19
C ALA A 178 6.16 6.80 -5.37
N LEU A 179 6.72 6.46 -6.51
CA LEU A 179 5.98 6.03 -7.69
C LEU A 179 5.22 4.73 -7.42
N LYS A 180 5.86 3.78 -6.74
CA LYS A 180 5.24 2.51 -6.35
C LYS A 180 4.05 2.75 -5.41
N GLU A 181 4.21 3.61 -4.40
CA GLU A 181 3.14 3.92 -3.45
C GLU A 181 1.93 4.58 -4.12
N VAL A 182 2.15 5.53 -5.02
CA VAL A 182 1.06 6.15 -5.78
C VAL A 182 0.36 5.14 -6.69
N ALA A 183 1.12 4.27 -7.37
CA ALA A 183 0.55 3.23 -8.23
C ALA A 183 -0.35 2.27 -7.42
N LEU A 184 0.09 1.82 -6.24
CA LEU A 184 -0.68 0.97 -5.35
C LEU A 184 -2.01 1.62 -4.90
N ARG A 185 -2.01 2.93 -4.69
CA ARG A 185 -3.22 3.67 -4.30
C ARG A 185 -4.19 3.85 -5.45
N VAL A 186 -3.68 4.11 -6.66
CA VAL A 186 -4.51 4.16 -7.86
C VAL A 186 -5.16 2.80 -8.11
N GLU A 187 -4.42 1.70 -7.95
CA GLU A 187 -4.97 0.35 -8.06
C GLU A 187 -6.07 0.10 -7.03
N LYS A 188 -5.84 0.40 -5.73
CA LYS A 188 -6.84 0.25 -4.67
C LYS A 188 -8.11 1.08 -4.94
N LYS A 189 -7.96 2.30 -5.44
CA LYS A 189 -9.10 3.17 -5.76
C LYS A 189 -9.91 2.62 -6.92
N VAL A 190 -9.24 2.19 -7.99
CA VAL A 190 -9.88 1.52 -9.14
C VAL A 190 -10.59 0.24 -8.68
N GLU A 191 -10.00 -0.53 -7.76
CA GLU A 191 -10.64 -1.70 -7.15
C GLU A 191 -11.94 -1.35 -6.44
N ASN A 192 -11.93 -0.31 -5.62
CA ASN A 192 -13.11 0.14 -4.88
C ASN A 192 -14.21 0.71 -5.80
N GLU A 193 -13.84 1.42 -6.87
CA GLU A 193 -14.78 1.98 -7.85
C GLU A 193 -15.34 0.91 -8.79
N VAL A 194 -14.55 -0.12 -9.14
CA VAL A 194 -14.97 -1.22 -10.03
C VAL A 194 -15.88 -2.22 -9.31
N VAL A 195 -15.84 -2.33 -8.00
CA VAL A 195 -16.85 -3.07 -7.22
C VAL A 195 -18.26 -2.44 -7.39
N VAL A 196 -18.33 -1.15 -7.74
CA VAL A 196 -19.60 -0.44 -8.01
C VAL A 196 -20.02 -0.50 -9.48
N SER A 197 -19.09 -0.74 -10.42
CA SER A 197 -19.40 -0.83 -11.85
C SER A 197 -18.80 -2.10 -12.47
N SER A 198 -19.62 -3.14 -12.58
CA SER A 198 -19.28 -4.43 -13.18
C SER A 198 -18.89 -4.31 -14.66
N VAL A 199 -17.60 -4.06 -14.95
CA VAL A 199 -16.97 -4.44 -16.22
C VAL A 199 -15.50 -4.80 -15.97
N GLY A 200 -15.23 -6.05 -15.76
CA GLY A 200 -14.15 -6.89 -16.28
C GLY A 200 -12.68 -6.48 -16.17
N VAL A 201 -12.17 -5.91 -15.08
CA VAL A 201 -10.74 -6.04 -14.78
C VAL A 201 -10.57 -7.22 -13.82
N ARG A 202 -9.97 -8.31 -14.29
CA ARG A 202 -9.69 -9.49 -13.48
C ARG A 202 -8.56 -9.16 -12.52
N HIS A 203 -8.89 -9.05 -11.25
CA HIS A 203 -7.86 -9.00 -10.21
C HIS A 203 -7.19 -10.36 -10.08
N GLU A 204 -5.88 -10.40 -10.18
CA GLU A 204 -5.12 -11.63 -9.98
C GLU A 204 -5.28 -12.11 -8.54
N LYS A 205 -5.79 -13.34 -8.38
CA LYS A 205 -5.90 -14.03 -7.10
C LYS A 205 -5.26 -15.40 -7.18
N PHE A 206 -4.45 -15.74 -6.21
CA PHE A 206 -3.62 -16.94 -6.23
C PHE A 206 -4.10 -17.99 -5.24
N MET A 207 -4.08 -19.26 -5.66
CA MET A 207 -4.34 -20.38 -4.79
C MET A 207 -3.11 -21.30 -4.72
N ALA A 208 -2.68 -21.64 -3.51
CA ALA A 208 -1.67 -22.66 -3.23
C ALA A 208 -2.37 -23.96 -2.83
N CYS A 209 -2.35 -24.98 -3.68
CA CYS A 209 -2.84 -26.31 -3.33
C CYS A 209 -1.79 -27.04 -2.49
N ILE A 210 -2.09 -27.30 -1.23
CA ILE A 210 -1.16 -27.92 -0.29
C ILE A 210 -1.63 -29.31 0.15
N SER A 211 -0.66 -30.12 0.57
CA SER A 211 -0.87 -31.47 1.11
C SER A 211 -0.12 -31.61 2.44
N SER A 212 -0.29 -32.76 3.09
CA SER A 212 0.41 -33.10 4.33
C SER A 212 1.89 -33.47 4.15
N HIS A 213 2.42 -33.50 2.93
CA HIS A 213 3.83 -33.81 2.64
C HIS A 213 4.77 -32.67 3.02
N GLU A 214 6.04 -32.97 3.30
CA GLU A 214 6.97 -32.01 3.89
C GLU A 214 7.46 -30.93 2.91
N LYS A 215 7.97 -31.29 1.74
CA LYS A 215 8.79 -30.39 0.91
C LYS A 215 8.01 -29.59 -0.13
N THR A 216 7.20 -30.25 -0.93
CA THR A 216 6.49 -29.63 -2.06
C THR A 216 5.54 -28.50 -1.65
N PRO A 217 4.71 -28.64 -0.58
CA PRO A 217 3.80 -27.57 -0.17
C PRO A 217 4.51 -26.27 0.21
N ARG A 218 5.67 -26.33 0.87
CA ARG A 218 6.45 -25.12 1.21
C ARG A 218 6.87 -24.32 -0.02
N ARG A 219 7.23 -25.01 -1.11
CA ARG A 219 7.60 -24.36 -2.39
C ARG A 219 6.39 -23.73 -3.04
N ILE A 220 5.24 -24.40 -3.01
CA ILE A 220 3.98 -23.92 -3.56
C ILE A 220 3.51 -22.68 -2.81
N ILE A 221 3.49 -22.71 -1.46
CA ILE A 221 3.11 -21.57 -0.60
C ILE A 221 4.00 -20.35 -0.91
N ARG A 222 5.32 -20.52 -0.92
CA ARG A 222 6.26 -19.43 -1.20
C ARG A 222 6.12 -18.90 -2.63
N LYS A 223 5.76 -19.74 -3.61
CA LYS A 223 5.51 -19.29 -4.98
C LYS A 223 4.25 -18.46 -5.05
N ALA A 224 3.14 -18.90 -4.47
CA ALA A 224 1.89 -18.17 -4.42
C ALA A 224 2.04 -16.84 -3.66
N ALA A 225 2.72 -16.85 -2.51
CA ALA A 225 3.00 -15.63 -1.74
C ALA A 225 3.80 -14.61 -2.55
N ARG A 226 4.88 -15.03 -3.26
CA ARG A 226 5.66 -14.13 -4.13
C ARG A 226 4.85 -13.55 -5.29
N LEU A 227 3.96 -14.35 -5.87
CA LEU A 227 3.05 -13.86 -6.90
C LEU A 227 2.05 -12.87 -6.30
N ALA A 228 1.42 -13.19 -5.18
CA ALA A 228 0.51 -12.29 -4.47
C ALA A 228 1.19 -10.95 -4.15
N THR A 229 2.40 -10.97 -3.59
CA THR A 229 3.19 -9.75 -3.34
C THR A 229 3.47 -8.98 -4.63
N ARG A 230 3.85 -9.66 -5.72
CA ARG A 230 4.17 -9.01 -7.00
C ARG A 230 2.95 -8.32 -7.62
N TYR A 231 1.76 -8.91 -7.47
CA TYR A 231 0.50 -8.39 -8.01
C TYR A 231 -0.31 -7.61 -6.97
N ASN A 232 0.29 -7.31 -5.82
CA ASN A 232 -0.33 -6.59 -4.70
C ASN A 232 -1.71 -7.15 -4.32
N THR A 233 -1.79 -8.46 -4.15
CA THR A 233 -3.02 -9.17 -3.84
C THR A 233 -2.78 -10.20 -2.73
N SER A 234 -3.84 -10.84 -2.25
CA SER A 234 -3.78 -11.94 -1.30
C SER A 234 -3.70 -13.31 -2.00
N PHE A 235 -3.31 -14.34 -1.26
CA PHE A 235 -3.40 -15.72 -1.72
C PHE A 235 -4.12 -16.60 -0.71
N VAL A 236 -4.72 -17.68 -1.21
CA VAL A 236 -5.41 -18.70 -0.41
C VAL A 236 -4.62 -20.01 -0.50
N ALA A 237 -4.35 -20.65 0.62
CA ALA A 237 -3.82 -22.00 0.66
C ALA A 237 -4.97 -22.99 0.89
N LEU A 238 -5.24 -23.81 -0.11
CA LEU A 238 -6.28 -24.84 -0.05
C LEU A 238 -5.69 -26.18 0.37
N TYR A 239 -6.20 -26.73 1.46
CA TYR A 239 -5.97 -28.12 1.87
C TYR A 239 -7.26 -28.94 1.71
N VAL A 240 -7.24 -29.95 0.85
CA VAL A 240 -8.35 -30.87 0.70
C VAL A 240 -8.06 -32.13 1.52
N GLN A 241 -8.72 -32.25 2.66
CA GLN A 241 -8.62 -33.42 3.54
C GLN A 241 -9.37 -34.60 2.94
N THR A 242 -8.64 -35.61 2.51
CA THR A 242 -9.22 -36.85 2.00
C THR A 242 -9.58 -37.79 3.15
N PRO A 243 -10.45 -38.80 2.95
CA PRO A 243 -10.75 -39.82 3.97
C PRO A 243 -9.53 -40.62 4.42
N ARG A 244 -8.42 -40.61 3.66
CA ARG A 244 -7.15 -41.25 4.04
C ARG A 244 -6.35 -40.38 5.03
N GLU A 245 -6.66 -39.08 5.10
CA GLU A 245 -6.03 -38.11 5.98
C GLU A 245 -7.02 -37.61 7.07
N SER A 246 -8.05 -38.41 7.38
CA SER A 246 -8.94 -38.13 8.52
C SER A 246 -8.13 -38.12 9.83
N ALA A 247 -8.65 -37.45 10.86
CA ALA A 247 -7.94 -37.21 12.13
C ALA A 247 -7.41 -38.49 12.79
N ASP A 248 -8.09 -39.62 12.60
CA ASP A 248 -7.79 -40.94 13.10
C ASP A 248 -6.81 -41.72 12.22
N ARG A 249 -6.48 -41.27 11.02
CA ARG A 249 -5.61 -42.01 10.05
C ARG A 249 -4.36 -41.26 9.65
N ILE A 250 -4.37 -39.94 9.77
CA ILE A 250 -3.19 -39.14 9.44
C ILE A 250 -2.09 -39.37 10.49
N THR A 251 -0.85 -39.59 10.05
CA THR A 251 0.26 -39.75 10.96
C THR A 251 0.60 -38.45 11.72
N LEU A 252 1.13 -38.56 12.93
CA LEU A 252 1.58 -37.38 13.71
C LEU A 252 2.61 -36.54 12.98
N ALA A 253 3.47 -37.14 12.16
CA ALA A 253 4.43 -36.43 11.34
C ALA A 253 3.74 -35.57 10.30
N ASN A 254 2.76 -36.11 9.56
CA ASN A 254 1.98 -35.38 8.55
C ASN A 254 1.12 -34.28 9.17
N GLN A 255 0.55 -34.51 10.37
CA GLN A 255 -0.16 -33.46 11.12
C GLN A 255 0.77 -32.28 11.45
N ARG A 256 1.99 -32.56 11.94
CA ARG A 256 2.98 -31.52 12.24
C ARG A 256 3.39 -30.75 10.97
N HIS A 257 3.60 -31.45 9.86
CA HIS A 257 3.91 -30.80 8.59
C HIS A 257 2.78 -29.87 8.14
N LEU A 258 1.53 -30.33 8.25
CA LEU A 258 0.36 -29.54 7.88
C LEU A 258 0.22 -28.28 8.75
N LEU A 259 0.37 -28.40 10.07
CA LEU A 259 0.36 -27.26 10.99
C LEU A 259 1.46 -26.24 10.67
N ASN A 260 2.68 -26.75 10.35
CA ASN A 260 3.76 -25.88 9.91
C ASN A 260 3.48 -25.18 8.58
N HIS A 261 2.76 -25.83 7.66
CA HIS A 261 2.32 -25.22 6.41
C HIS A 261 1.29 -24.12 6.66
N PHE A 262 0.29 -24.35 7.52
CA PHE A 262 -0.71 -23.34 7.89
C PHE A 262 -0.05 -22.13 8.55
N LYS A 263 0.89 -22.38 9.47
CA LYS A 263 1.68 -21.29 10.09
C LYS A 263 2.44 -20.49 9.04
N LEU A 264 3.13 -21.15 8.11
CA LEU A 264 3.85 -20.48 7.02
C LEU A 264 2.92 -19.64 6.12
N VAL A 265 1.71 -20.14 5.83
CA VAL A 265 0.71 -19.40 5.05
C VAL A 265 0.33 -18.10 5.77
N THR A 266 0.02 -18.18 7.06
CA THR A 266 -0.35 -17.01 7.88
C THR A 266 0.80 -16.01 8.01
N GLU A 267 2.04 -16.50 8.23
CA GLU A 267 3.26 -15.67 8.28
C GLU A 267 3.52 -14.92 6.97
N LEU A 268 3.09 -15.47 5.84
CA LEU A 268 3.22 -14.86 4.52
C LEU A 268 1.96 -14.08 4.08
N GLY A 269 1.03 -13.82 5.00
CA GLY A 269 -0.18 -13.01 4.74
C GLY A 269 -1.26 -13.73 3.91
N GLY A 270 -1.25 -15.07 3.85
CA GLY A 270 -2.26 -15.86 3.15
C GLY A 270 -3.41 -16.32 4.05
N GLU A 271 -4.55 -16.65 3.43
CA GLU A 271 -5.71 -17.29 4.06
C GLU A 271 -5.60 -18.82 3.96
N VAL A 272 -5.94 -19.55 5.03
CA VAL A 272 -6.02 -21.02 5.01
C VAL A 272 -7.46 -21.46 4.80
N MET A 273 -7.70 -22.26 3.75
CA MET A 273 -8.99 -22.89 3.46
C MET A 273 -8.85 -24.42 3.56
N GLN A 274 -9.68 -25.05 4.38
CA GLN A 274 -9.72 -26.50 4.54
C GLN A 274 -11.08 -27.05 4.09
N VAL A 275 -11.06 -28.06 3.22
CA VAL A 275 -12.24 -28.72 2.68
C VAL A 275 -12.11 -30.22 2.86
N GLN A 276 -13.19 -30.91 3.26
CA GLN A 276 -13.24 -32.38 3.33
C GLN A 276 -13.87 -32.93 2.05
N SER A 277 -13.14 -33.75 1.30
CA SER A 277 -13.65 -34.33 0.06
C SER A 277 -12.88 -35.58 -0.38
N LYS A 278 -13.57 -36.47 -1.11
CA LYS A 278 -12.97 -37.59 -1.85
C LYS A 278 -12.44 -37.18 -3.23
N ASP A 279 -12.95 -36.07 -3.77
CA ASP A 279 -12.58 -35.51 -5.09
C ASP A 279 -11.77 -34.25 -4.93
N VAL A 280 -10.45 -34.43 -4.86
CA VAL A 280 -9.51 -33.31 -4.65
C VAL A 280 -9.57 -32.31 -5.81
N LEU A 281 -9.55 -32.78 -7.06
CA LEU A 281 -9.52 -31.91 -8.24
C LEU A 281 -10.82 -31.10 -8.41
N GLY A 282 -11.98 -31.76 -8.20
CA GLY A 282 -13.28 -31.05 -8.22
C GLY A 282 -13.37 -30.02 -7.09
N SER A 283 -12.82 -30.31 -5.90
CA SER A 283 -12.80 -29.34 -4.78
C SER A 283 -11.92 -28.13 -5.08
N ILE A 284 -10.82 -28.30 -5.80
CA ILE A 284 -9.97 -27.18 -6.24
C ILE A 284 -10.78 -26.26 -7.18
N VAL A 285 -11.44 -26.83 -8.18
CA VAL A 285 -12.27 -26.03 -9.13
C VAL A 285 -13.39 -25.26 -8.42
N THR A 286 -14.07 -25.94 -7.47
CA THR A 286 -15.12 -25.30 -6.67
C THR A 286 -14.57 -24.14 -5.83
N ALA A 287 -13.47 -24.37 -5.11
CA ALA A 287 -12.83 -23.34 -4.31
C ALA A 287 -12.31 -22.16 -5.16
N CYS A 288 -11.82 -22.44 -6.38
CA CYS A 288 -11.41 -21.39 -7.32
C CYS A 288 -12.58 -20.47 -7.69
N ARG A 289 -13.76 -21.03 -7.96
CA ARG A 289 -14.96 -20.24 -8.28
C ARG A 289 -15.45 -19.45 -7.09
N GLU A 290 -15.49 -20.07 -5.91
CA GLU A 290 -15.95 -19.44 -4.66
C GLU A 290 -15.05 -18.24 -4.26
N LYS A 291 -13.75 -18.41 -4.36
CA LYS A 291 -12.76 -17.38 -3.98
C LYS A 291 -12.33 -16.48 -5.16
N GLN A 292 -12.90 -16.66 -6.34
CA GLN A 292 -12.54 -15.92 -7.56
C GLN A 292 -11.05 -16.00 -7.92
N ILE A 293 -10.47 -17.19 -7.81
CA ILE A 293 -9.05 -17.45 -8.09
C ILE A 293 -8.79 -17.35 -9.60
N THR A 294 -7.71 -16.67 -9.97
CA THR A 294 -7.24 -16.56 -11.36
C THR A 294 -6.09 -17.49 -11.67
N THR A 295 -5.29 -17.85 -10.66
CA THR A 295 -4.11 -18.71 -10.85
C THR A 295 -3.97 -19.73 -9.73
N VAL A 296 -3.86 -21.01 -10.10
CA VAL A 296 -3.64 -22.14 -9.18
C VAL A 296 -2.19 -22.57 -9.22
N CYS A 297 -1.54 -22.64 -8.07
CA CYS A 297 -0.21 -23.22 -7.87
C CYS A 297 -0.34 -24.59 -7.21
N MET A 298 0.14 -25.66 -7.85
CA MET A 298 0.10 -27.02 -7.31
C MET A 298 1.39 -27.79 -7.59
N GLY A 299 1.57 -28.88 -6.87
CA GLY A 299 2.66 -29.83 -7.15
C GLY A 299 2.41 -30.67 -8.38
N SER A 300 3.47 -31.21 -8.97
CA SER A 300 3.37 -32.15 -10.07
C SER A 300 2.55 -33.38 -9.66
N PRO A 301 1.51 -33.77 -10.42
CA PRO A 301 0.76 -34.97 -10.12
C PRO A 301 1.63 -36.22 -10.37
N SER A 302 1.65 -37.16 -9.41
CA SER A 302 2.31 -38.45 -9.58
C SER A 302 1.31 -39.50 -10.06
N PHE A 303 1.53 -40.07 -11.24
CA PHE A 303 0.72 -41.13 -11.82
C PHE A 303 1.43 -42.49 -11.62
N ALA A 304 1.02 -43.26 -10.61
CA ALA A 304 1.53 -44.60 -10.39
C ALA A 304 0.73 -45.64 -11.22
N LEU A 305 1.42 -46.50 -11.94
CA LEU A 305 0.81 -47.66 -12.61
C LEU A 305 0.18 -48.62 -11.58
N PRO A 306 -1.01 -49.26 -11.84
CA PRO A 306 -1.76 -49.38 -13.09
C PRO A 306 -2.96 -48.41 -13.23
N GLN A 307 -3.21 -47.50 -12.28
CA GLN A 307 -4.38 -46.59 -12.28
C GLN A 307 -4.18 -45.32 -13.14
N SER A 308 -3.09 -45.27 -13.90
CA SER A 308 -2.66 -44.06 -14.61
C SER A 308 -3.65 -43.53 -15.63
N LEU A 309 -4.35 -44.40 -16.40
CA LEU A 309 -5.25 -43.95 -17.46
C LEU A 309 -6.48 -43.19 -16.90
N PHE A 310 -7.07 -43.70 -15.84
CA PHE A 310 -8.22 -43.03 -15.19
C PHE A 310 -7.81 -41.71 -14.52
N MET A 311 -6.64 -41.67 -13.90
CA MET A 311 -6.10 -40.46 -13.30
C MET A 311 -5.73 -39.42 -14.36
N VAL A 312 -5.18 -39.85 -15.50
CA VAL A 312 -4.89 -38.96 -16.63
C VAL A 312 -6.18 -38.32 -17.20
N LEU A 313 -7.24 -39.12 -17.34
CA LEU A 313 -8.54 -38.60 -17.81
C LEU A 313 -9.14 -37.60 -16.82
N LYS A 314 -9.10 -37.88 -15.51
CA LYS A 314 -9.54 -36.94 -14.47
C LYS A 314 -8.70 -35.64 -14.49
N TYR A 315 -7.40 -35.75 -14.62
CA TYR A 315 -6.51 -34.60 -14.68
C TYR A 315 -6.75 -33.76 -15.94
N ARG A 316 -6.94 -34.40 -17.09
CA ARG A 316 -7.32 -33.71 -18.32
C ARG A 316 -8.65 -32.95 -18.19
N LYS A 317 -9.64 -33.56 -17.55
CA LYS A 317 -10.92 -32.92 -17.25
C LYS A 317 -10.72 -31.69 -16.38
N PHE A 318 -9.93 -31.82 -15.30
CA PHE A 318 -9.58 -30.74 -14.39
C PHE A 318 -8.89 -29.55 -15.13
N VAL A 319 -7.89 -29.81 -15.98
CA VAL A 319 -7.21 -28.76 -16.75
C VAL A 319 -8.20 -28.08 -17.70
N ASN A 320 -9.08 -28.84 -18.36
CA ASN A 320 -10.11 -28.26 -19.23
C ASN A 320 -11.10 -27.37 -18.44
N GLU A 321 -11.52 -27.78 -17.25
CA GLU A 321 -12.42 -26.98 -16.39
C GLU A 321 -11.77 -25.68 -15.93
N LEU A 322 -10.48 -25.70 -15.58
CA LEU A 322 -9.71 -24.49 -15.27
C LEU A 322 -9.63 -23.58 -16.52
N ALA A 323 -9.31 -24.14 -17.68
CA ALA A 323 -9.20 -23.37 -18.91
C ALA A 323 -10.55 -22.72 -19.32
N GLN A 324 -11.67 -23.44 -19.17
CA GLN A 324 -13.02 -22.90 -19.41
C GLN A 324 -13.39 -21.78 -18.43
N ALA A 325 -12.87 -21.86 -17.19
CA ALA A 325 -13.04 -20.81 -16.18
C ALA A 325 -12.00 -19.70 -16.35
N ASN A 326 -11.09 -19.79 -17.32
CA ASN A 326 -9.98 -18.86 -17.57
C ASN A 326 -9.05 -18.75 -16.33
N ILE A 327 -8.72 -19.88 -15.71
CA ILE A 327 -7.83 -19.97 -14.53
C ILE A 327 -6.51 -20.57 -14.98
N ASP A 328 -5.42 -19.88 -14.70
CA ASP A 328 -4.07 -20.34 -14.99
C ASP A 328 -3.60 -21.42 -14.02
N LEU A 329 -2.77 -22.35 -14.53
CA LEU A 329 -2.23 -23.44 -13.74
C LEU A 329 -0.70 -23.44 -13.72
N ILE A 330 -0.12 -23.28 -12.54
CA ILE A 330 1.32 -23.37 -12.32
C ILE A 330 1.64 -24.69 -11.60
N ILE A 331 2.42 -25.54 -12.27
CA ILE A 331 2.88 -26.81 -11.71
C ILE A 331 4.32 -26.68 -11.23
N LEU A 332 4.55 -27.04 -9.97
CA LEU A 332 5.86 -27.02 -9.34
C LEU A 332 6.37 -28.46 -9.15
N ALA A 333 7.51 -28.75 -9.73
CA ALA A 333 8.19 -30.03 -9.58
C ALA A 333 8.92 -30.15 -8.23
#